data_55c12aaac2d06ca530b6c639c616c869
#
_entry.id   55c12aaac2d06ca530b6c639c616c869
#
_cell.length_a   1.000
_cell.length_b   1.000
_cell.length_c   1.000
_cell.angle_alpha   90.00
_cell.angle_beta   90.00
_cell.angle_gamma   90.00
#
_symmetry.space_group_name_H-M   'P 1'
#
loop_
_entity.id
_entity.type
_entity.pdbx_description
1 polymer ?
#
loop_
_entity_poly.entity_id
_entity_poly.type
_entity_poly.pdbx_seq_one_letter_code
_entity_poly.pdbx_strand_id
1 'polypeptide(L)'
;ETANGAFPEMAVSTMAAIATNAELGVDYWAQYQFLHRSNAYTHKVGSLEASLAQIAFSAVCFSADKDGDGVIDATEGTAIVLLDETGKAADLVTKYRPPCPVFVCTTSKSVLAHTNTRFGQIPCQLDGVPEIANSVLKAWEVAKERDIPFEGRRVIIVTSPDGFAVQKSAVATVASVKDGVSTPEPTEDMPTTYVDPGKLNSVLSLRSSRIGLELILDPVSSFRKTKIVCTLGPKCWSEDGIKSLLRAGLGVARFNFSHGTHEDHQQVLDRFRKACEEEGEAMKKEKGLDYNHHWGCLLDTKGPEIRTAMLRDHEAIMLEANQPITIEAVGDKYVE
;
A
#
# COMPACT_ATOMS: atom_id res chain seq x y z
N GLU A 1 4.80 -10.34 -16.85
CA GLU A 1 5.23 -11.71 -16.51
C GLU A 1 4.10 -12.53 -15.86
N THR A 2 3.30 -11.99 -14.92
CA THR A 2 2.33 -12.82 -14.16
C THR A 2 1.24 -13.45 -15.05
N ALA A 3 0.71 -12.74 -16.04
CA ALA A 3 -0.38 -13.23 -16.89
C ALA A 3 0.05 -14.34 -17.87
N ASN A 4 1.23 -14.18 -18.52
CA ASN A 4 1.67 -15.01 -19.63
C ASN A 4 3.14 -15.50 -19.51
N GLY A 5 3.90 -15.01 -18.53
CA GLY A 5 5.29 -15.40 -18.31
C GLY A 5 5.45 -16.82 -17.77
N ALA A 6 6.66 -17.34 -17.87
CA ALA A 6 6.98 -18.71 -17.43
C ALA A 6 7.09 -18.84 -15.90
N PHE A 7 7.37 -17.73 -15.19
CA PHE A 7 7.70 -17.74 -13.76
C PHE A 7 6.92 -16.66 -12.98
N PRO A 8 5.58 -16.73 -12.93
CA PRO A 8 4.76 -15.70 -12.32
C PRO A 8 5.03 -15.50 -10.82
N GLU A 9 5.21 -16.57 -10.06
CA GLU A 9 5.52 -16.52 -8.63
C GLU A 9 6.87 -15.86 -8.35
N MET A 10 7.92 -16.27 -9.09
CA MET A 10 9.26 -15.69 -8.96
C MET A 10 9.27 -14.19 -9.29
N ALA A 11 8.49 -13.78 -10.31
CA ALA A 11 8.36 -12.38 -10.67
C ALA A 11 7.76 -11.55 -9.51
N VAL A 12 6.74 -12.07 -8.83
CA VAL A 12 6.10 -11.38 -7.69
C VAL A 12 7.02 -11.34 -6.48
N SER A 13 7.64 -12.47 -6.11
CA SER A 13 8.55 -12.54 -4.95
C SER A 13 9.78 -11.66 -5.14
N THR A 14 10.37 -11.65 -6.33
CA THR A 14 11.49 -10.75 -6.66
C THR A 14 11.08 -9.29 -6.58
N MET A 15 9.92 -8.93 -7.14
CA MET A 15 9.40 -7.55 -7.03
C MET A 15 9.12 -7.16 -5.59
N ALA A 16 8.59 -8.08 -4.78
CA ALA A 16 8.35 -7.85 -3.36
C ALA A 16 9.65 -7.53 -2.62
N ALA A 17 10.70 -8.33 -2.82
CA ALA A 17 12.01 -8.12 -2.22
C ALA A 17 12.63 -6.79 -2.66
N ILE A 18 12.60 -6.48 -3.96
CA ILE A 18 13.13 -5.21 -4.50
C ILE A 18 12.38 -4.02 -3.89
N ALA A 19 11.04 -4.07 -3.84
CA ALA A 19 10.23 -2.98 -3.30
C ALA A 19 10.53 -2.75 -1.81
N THR A 20 10.66 -3.81 -1.03
CA THR A 20 10.98 -3.72 0.40
C THR A 20 12.36 -3.09 0.62
N ASN A 21 13.37 -3.53 -0.12
CA ASN A 21 14.71 -2.95 -0.04
C ASN A 21 14.74 -1.48 -0.48
N ALA A 22 14.04 -1.15 -1.57
CA ALA A 22 13.99 0.22 -2.06
C ALA A 22 13.33 1.19 -1.06
N GLU A 23 12.38 0.72 -0.25
CA GLU A 23 11.71 1.53 0.76
C GLU A 23 12.64 2.00 1.88
N LEU A 24 13.68 1.25 2.19
CA LEU A 24 14.70 1.64 3.17
C LEU A 24 15.54 2.83 2.69
N GLY A 25 15.74 2.94 1.37
CA GLY A 25 16.50 4.04 0.76
C GLY A 25 15.69 5.30 0.42
N VAL A 26 14.39 5.35 0.76
CA VAL A 26 13.55 6.52 0.45
C VAL A 26 13.83 7.64 1.45
N ASP A 27 14.16 8.84 0.94
CA ASP A 27 14.14 10.06 1.75
C ASP A 27 12.69 10.53 1.96
N TYR A 28 12.08 10.02 3.03
CA TYR A 28 10.70 10.33 3.37
C TYR A 28 10.46 11.79 3.71
N TRP A 29 11.49 12.49 4.23
CA TRP A 29 11.40 13.92 4.49
C TRP A 29 11.32 14.73 3.20
N ALA A 30 12.24 14.49 2.27
CA ALA A 30 12.21 15.15 0.97
C ALA A 30 10.91 14.84 0.20
N GLN A 31 10.44 13.59 0.27
CA GLN A 31 9.19 13.18 -0.34
C GLN A 31 7.98 13.89 0.29
N TYR A 32 7.90 13.98 1.62
CA TYR A 32 6.86 14.72 2.32
C TYR A 32 6.84 16.19 1.88
N GLN A 33 8.00 16.86 1.89
CA GLN A 33 8.10 18.26 1.49
C GLN A 33 7.64 18.49 0.05
N PHE A 34 8.05 17.62 -0.87
CA PHE A 34 7.63 17.70 -2.27
C PHE A 34 6.11 17.56 -2.40
N LEU A 35 5.51 16.55 -1.77
CA LEU A 35 4.08 16.30 -1.81
C LEU A 35 3.28 17.44 -1.16
N HIS A 36 3.75 17.94 -0.03
CA HIS A 36 3.10 19.04 0.68
C HIS A 36 3.09 20.32 -0.17
N ARG A 37 4.20 20.68 -0.78
CA ARG A 37 4.30 21.84 -1.68
C ARG A 37 3.47 21.63 -2.95
N SER A 38 3.57 20.49 -3.60
CA SER A 38 2.80 20.18 -4.81
C SER A 38 1.30 20.27 -4.57
N ASN A 39 0.80 19.73 -3.46
CA ASN A 39 -0.60 19.81 -3.11
C ASN A 39 -1.08 21.25 -2.88
N ALA A 40 -0.27 22.10 -2.25
CA ALA A 40 -0.61 23.51 -2.05
C ALA A 40 -0.77 24.30 -3.37
N TYR A 41 -0.07 23.87 -4.44
CA TYR A 41 -0.18 24.50 -5.76
C TYR A 41 -1.34 23.94 -6.60
N THR A 42 -1.70 22.67 -6.43
CA THR A 42 -2.63 21.98 -7.34
C THR A 42 -4.08 22.04 -6.89
N HIS A 43 -4.33 22.18 -5.60
CA HIS A 43 -5.69 22.28 -5.06
C HIS A 43 -5.74 22.95 -3.68
N LYS A 44 -6.96 23.36 -3.31
CA LYS A 44 -7.18 23.93 -1.98
C LYS A 44 -7.17 22.82 -0.92
N VAL A 45 -6.17 22.84 -0.05
CA VAL A 45 -6.09 21.92 1.09
C VAL A 45 -7.14 22.27 2.13
N GLY A 46 -8.03 21.32 2.44
CA GLY A 46 -9.04 21.48 3.49
C GLY A 46 -8.45 21.32 4.91
N SER A 47 -9.19 21.75 5.93
CA SER A 47 -8.74 21.68 7.32
C SER A 47 -8.41 20.26 7.80
N LEU A 48 -9.24 19.29 7.43
CA LEU A 48 -8.99 17.87 7.74
C LEU A 48 -7.68 17.38 7.10
N GLU A 49 -7.47 17.67 5.82
CA GLU A 49 -6.25 17.29 5.13
C GLU A 49 -5.01 17.96 5.76
N ALA A 50 -5.10 19.23 6.14
CA ALA A 50 -3.99 19.92 6.80
C ALA A 50 -3.63 19.26 8.15
N SER A 51 -4.63 18.88 8.95
CA SER A 51 -4.41 18.16 10.22
C SER A 51 -3.76 16.80 9.98
N LEU A 52 -4.22 16.05 8.99
CA LEU A 52 -3.69 14.72 8.67
C LEU A 52 -2.30 14.80 8.02
N ALA A 53 -2.00 15.85 7.26
CA ALA A 53 -0.65 16.15 6.77
C ALA A 53 0.32 16.38 7.93
N GLN A 54 -0.12 17.10 8.98
CA GLN A 54 0.70 17.31 10.17
C GLN A 54 0.97 16.00 10.93
N ILE A 55 0.02 15.07 10.96
CA ILE A 55 0.21 13.74 11.54
C ILE A 55 1.24 12.95 10.75
N ALA A 56 1.19 12.97 9.43
CA ALA A 56 2.20 12.34 8.58
C ALA A 56 3.57 12.98 8.78
N PHE A 57 3.64 14.31 8.94
CA PHE A 57 4.86 15.04 9.28
C PHE A 57 5.44 14.56 10.62
N SER A 58 4.62 14.46 11.66
CA SER A 58 5.05 13.98 12.98
C SER A 58 5.61 12.56 12.90
N ALA A 59 4.99 11.68 12.10
CA ALA A 59 5.51 10.34 11.87
C ALA A 59 6.89 10.35 11.20
N VAL A 60 7.14 11.25 10.24
CA VAL A 60 8.47 11.43 9.62
C VAL A 60 9.47 11.88 10.66
N CYS A 61 9.11 12.85 11.51
CA CYS A 61 10.02 13.36 12.55
C CYS A 61 10.35 12.32 13.64
N PHE A 62 9.35 11.52 14.04
CA PHE A 62 9.56 10.46 15.05
C PHE A 62 10.32 9.26 14.51
N SER A 63 10.29 9.05 13.18
CA SER A 63 11.04 7.99 12.52
C SER A 63 12.39 8.49 11.99
N ALA A 64 12.82 9.71 12.36
CA ALA A 64 14.11 10.23 11.94
C ALA A 64 15.23 9.41 12.59
N ASP A 65 16.31 9.30 11.82
CA ASP A 65 17.58 8.72 12.23
C ASP A 65 18.05 9.34 13.57
N LYS A 66 18.03 8.54 14.64
CA LYS A 66 18.40 8.99 15.99
C LYS A 66 19.86 8.78 16.31
N ASP A 67 20.50 7.81 15.70
CA ASP A 67 21.90 7.48 15.92
C ASP A 67 22.85 8.15 14.94
N GLY A 68 22.31 8.77 13.89
CA GLY A 68 23.08 9.56 12.93
C GLY A 68 23.77 8.73 11.86
N ASP A 69 23.42 7.44 11.71
CA ASP A 69 24.03 6.56 10.70
C ASP A 69 23.45 6.78 9.29
N GLY A 70 22.40 7.56 9.16
CA GLY A 70 21.75 7.90 7.91
C GLY A 70 20.65 6.94 7.51
N VAL A 71 20.34 5.94 8.30
CA VAL A 71 19.27 4.95 8.09
C VAL A 71 18.10 5.28 9.03
N ILE A 72 16.88 5.25 8.51
CA ILE A 72 15.70 5.23 9.39
C ILE A 72 15.55 3.80 9.87
N ASP A 73 15.95 3.55 11.11
CA ASP A 73 15.86 2.23 11.69
C ASP A 73 14.41 1.77 11.74
N ALA A 74 14.13 0.69 11.03
CA ALA A 74 12.81 0.08 11.01
C ALA A 74 12.40 -0.44 12.41
N THR A 75 13.35 -0.64 13.32
CA THR A 75 13.11 -1.11 14.68
C THR A 75 12.74 -0.01 15.64
N GLU A 76 13.20 1.22 15.41
CA GLU A 76 12.94 2.40 16.27
C GLU A 76 11.74 3.24 15.80
N GLY A 77 11.08 2.83 14.74
CA GLY A 77 10.07 3.62 14.04
C GLY A 77 8.78 3.82 14.83
N THR A 78 8.00 4.73 14.30
CA THR A 78 6.63 5.05 14.73
C THR A 78 5.63 4.14 14.03
N ALA A 79 4.44 4.02 14.57
CA ALA A 79 3.26 3.46 13.88
C ALA A 79 2.10 4.45 14.00
N ILE A 80 1.20 4.45 13.01
CA ILE A 80 -0.03 5.22 13.07
C ILE A 80 -1.19 4.24 13.24
N VAL A 81 -2.03 4.44 14.24
CA VAL A 81 -3.31 3.74 14.42
C VAL A 81 -4.43 4.72 14.14
N LEU A 82 -5.19 4.49 13.10
CA LEU A 82 -6.19 5.42 12.60
C LEU A 82 -7.58 4.77 12.62
N LEU A 83 -8.53 5.42 13.30
CA LEU A 83 -9.94 5.03 13.30
C LEU A 83 -10.66 5.72 12.15
N ASP A 84 -11.05 4.96 11.12
CA ASP A 84 -11.65 5.53 9.90
C ASP A 84 -12.69 4.57 9.29
N GLU A 85 -13.96 4.98 9.32
CA GLU A 85 -15.07 4.23 8.74
C GLU A 85 -15.34 4.58 7.26
N THR A 86 -14.62 5.56 6.72
CA THR A 86 -14.81 6.05 5.35
C THR A 86 -13.64 5.76 4.41
N GLY A 87 -12.45 5.48 4.95
CA GLY A 87 -11.19 5.36 4.22
C GLY A 87 -10.58 6.70 3.81
N LYS A 88 -11.30 7.81 3.97
CA LYS A 88 -10.86 9.14 3.53
C LYS A 88 -9.69 9.67 4.36
N ALA A 89 -9.74 9.49 5.67
CA ALA A 89 -8.66 9.94 6.53
C ALA A 89 -7.39 9.12 6.29
N ALA A 90 -7.52 7.82 6.10
CA ALA A 90 -6.41 6.94 5.75
C ALA A 90 -5.75 7.34 4.42
N ASP A 91 -6.54 7.63 3.39
CA ASP A 91 -6.03 8.10 2.10
C ASP A 91 -5.31 9.46 2.24
N LEU A 92 -5.83 10.38 3.03
CA LEU A 92 -5.21 11.68 3.25
C LEU A 92 -3.90 11.60 4.03
N VAL A 93 -3.79 10.74 5.04
CA VAL A 93 -2.52 10.50 5.75
C VAL A 93 -1.48 9.88 4.80
N THR A 94 -1.85 8.79 4.12
CA THR A 94 -0.91 8.05 3.29
C THR A 94 -0.58 8.74 1.97
N LYS A 95 -1.33 9.75 1.55
CA LYS A 95 -0.99 10.68 0.48
C LYS A 95 0.39 11.33 0.72
N TYR A 96 0.71 11.62 1.96
CA TYR A 96 2.00 12.23 2.36
C TYR A 96 3.11 11.22 2.64
N ARG A 97 2.88 9.94 2.37
CA ARG A 97 3.89 8.87 2.41
C ARG A 97 4.64 8.78 3.75
N PRO A 98 3.96 8.59 4.89
CA PRO A 98 4.66 8.38 6.16
C PRO A 98 5.60 7.16 6.07
N PRO A 99 6.77 7.17 6.73
CA PRO A 99 7.74 6.08 6.69
C PRO A 99 7.27 4.82 7.41
N CYS A 100 6.26 4.95 8.25
CA CYS A 100 5.76 3.93 9.14
C CYS A 100 4.47 3.25 8.64
N PRO A 101 4.10 2.08 9.19
CA PRO A 101 2.81 1.45 8.92
C PRO A 101 1.65 2.31 9.43
N VAL A 102 0.55 2.30 8.67
CA VAL A 102 -0.73 2.95 9.03
C VAL A 102 -1.79 1.88 9.20
N PHE A 103 -2.09 1.55 10.44
CA PHE A 103 -3.14 0.59 10.80
C PHE A 103 -4.50 1.28 10.71
N VAL A 104 -5.32 0.86 9.75
CA VAL A 104 -6.64 1.43 9.50
C VAL A 104 -7.69 0.57 10.18
N CYS A 105 -8.16 1.04 11.32
CA CYS A 105 -9.10 0.35 12.18
C CYS A 105 -10.53 0.75 11.80
N THR A 106 -11.34 -0.22 11.36
CA THR A 106 -12.67 0.01 10.81
C THR A 106 -13.58 -1.20 10.94
N THR A 107 -14.89 -0.96 10.99
CA THR A 107 -15.93 -1.99 10.89
C THR A 107 -16.37 -2.20 9.43
N SER A 108 -16.00 -1.27 8.54
CA SER A 108 -16.42 -1.24 7.13
C SER A 108 -15.64 -2.21 6.26
N LYS A 109 -16.28 -3.26 5.74
CA LYS A 109 -15.68 -4.20 4.81
C LYS A 109 -15.15 -3.55 3.53
N SER A 110 -15.82 -2.50 3.04
CA SER A 110 -15.38 -1.77 1.85
C SER A 110 -14.09 -1.00 2.11
N VAL A 111 -13.94 -0.39 3.28
CA VAL A 111 -12.71 0.31 3.68
C VAL A 111 -11.56 -0.70 3.84
N LEU A 112 -11.80 -1.86 4.48
CA LEU A 112 -10.79 -2.92 4.59
C LEU A 112 -10.27 -3.38 3.22
N ALA A 113 -11.15 -3.62 2.27
CA ALA A 113 -10.76 -4.01 0.92
C ALA A 113 -9.96 -2.91 0.20
N HIS A 114 -10.37 -1.65 0.36
CA HIS A 114 -9.70 -0.49 -0.23
C HIS A 114 -8.29 -0.26 0.36
N THR A 115 -8.14 -0.46 1.66
CA THR A 115 -6.87 -0.32 2.40
C THR A 115 -5.73 -1.14 1.77
N ASN A 116 -6.02 -2.33 1.24
CA ASN A 116 -5.02 -3.16 0.58
C ASN A 116 -4.48 -2.58 -0.75
N THR A 117 -5.13 -1.59 -1.31
CA THR A 117 -4.68 -0.93 -2.55
C THR A 117 -3.79 0.28 -2.28
N ARG A 118 -3.61 0.69 -1.02
CA ARG A 118 -2.95 1.92 -0.61
C ARG A 118 -1.58 1.68 0.02
N PHE A 119 -0.64 2.55 -0.31
CA PHE A 119 0.72 2.52 0.24
C PHE A 119 0.72 2.59 1.77
N GLY A 120 1.41 1.67 2.43
CA GLY A 120 1.63 1.66 3.88
C GLY A 120 0.39 1.38 4.73
N GLN A 121 -0.82 1.30 4.15
CA GLN A 121 -2.03 0.99 4.90
C GLN A 121 -2.13 -0.50 5.21
N ILE A 122 -2.57 -0.81 6.44
CA ILE A 122 -2.81 -2.16 6.95
C ILE A 122 -4.24 -2.23 7.46
N PRO A 123 -5.08 -3.11 6.93
CA PRO A 123 -6.45 -3.25 7.38
C PRO A 123 -6.52 -3.90 8.76
N CYS A 124 -7.31 -3.31 9.66
CA CYS A 124 -7.63 -3.85 10.98
C CYS A 124 -9.14 -3.88 11.15
N GLN A 125 -9.72 -5.06 11.05
CA GLN A 125 -11.14 -5.23 11.23
C GLN A 125 -11.52 -5.14 12.70
N LEU A 126 -12.46 -4.26 13.00
CA LEU A 126 -13.06 -4.13 14.34
C LEU A 126 -14.39 -4.85 14.40
N ASP A 127 -14.63 -5.52 15.53
CA ASP A 127 -15.91 -6.10 15.88
C ASP A 127 -16.61 -5.17 16.86
N GLY A 128 -17.60 -4.41 16.42
CA GLY A 128 -18.36 -3.47 17.24
C GLY A 128 -17.92 -2.01 17.14
N VAL A 129 -18.15 -1.23 18.20
CA VAL A 129 -17.89 0.22 18.19
C VAL A 129 -16.40 0.52 18.06
N PRO A 130 -15.98 1.38 17.12
CA PRO A 130 -14.60 1.76 16.95
C PRO A 130 -14.14 2.70 18.09
N GLU A 131 -13.55 2.11 19.13
CA GLU A 131 -12.96 2.80 20.28
C GLU A 131 -11.43 2.67 20.26
N ILE A 132 -10.74 3.62 20.91
CA ILE A 132 -9.28 3.69 20.94
C ILE A 132 -8.66 2.38 21.46
N ALA A 133 -9.13 1.88 22.60
CA ALA A 133 -8.57 0.68 23.22
C ALA A 133 -8.66 -0.55 22.31
N ASN A 134 -9.84 -0.79 21.73
CA ASN A 134 -10.07 -1.90 20.80
C ASN A 134 -9.23 -1.75 19.51
N SER A 135 -9.06 -0.53 19.03
CA SER A 135 -8.29 -0.24 17.83
C SER A 135 -6.80 -0.47 18.03
N VAL A 136 -6.26 -0.05 19.17
CA VAL A 136 -4.85 -0.27 19.51
C VAL A 136 -4.58 -1.75 19.73
N LEU A 137 -5.44 -2.46 20.46
CA LEU A 137 -5.32 -3.89 20.66
C LEU A 137 -5.34 -4.64 19.33
N LYS A 138 -6.30 -4.32 18.43
CA LYS A 138 -6.39 -4.94 17.11
C LYS A 138 -5.18 -4.63 16.23
N ALA A 139 -4.69 -3.40 16.24
CA ALA A 139 -3.47 -3.04 15.52
C ALA A 139 -2.25 -3.82 16.02
N TRP A 140 -2.13 -4.01 17.32
CA TRP A 140 -1.07 -4.81 17.94
C TRP A 140 -1.17 -6.30 17.54
N GLU A 141 -2.37 -6.90 17.57
CA GLU A 141 -2.60 -8.27 17.10
C GLU A 141 -2.17 -8.42 15.63
N VAL A 142 -2.66 -7.54 14.74
CA VAL A 142 -2.33 -7.56 13.31
C VAL A 142 -0.84 -7.33 13.07
N ALA A 143 -0.20 -6.49 13.87
CA ALA A 143 1.25 -6.28 13.79
C ALA A 143 2.01 -7.57 14.12
N LYS A 144 1.63 -8.28 15.18
CA LYS A 144 2.21 -9.61 15.54
C LYS A 144 2.01 -10.63 14.43
N GLU A 145 0.79 -10.70 13.86
CA GLU A 145 0.47 -11.60 12.76
C GLU A 145 1.38 -11.40 11.54
N ARG A 146 1.79 -10.16 11.30
CA ARG A 146 2.58 -9.77 10.13
C ARG A 146 4.06 -9.58 10.40
N ASP A 147 4.53 -9.96 11.57
CA ASP A 147 5.91 -9.74 12.02
C ASP A 147 6.34 -8.27 11.91
N ILE A 148 5.40 -7.34 12.14
CA ILE A 148 5.67 -5.91 12.16
C ILE A 148 6.03 -5.53 13.59
N PRO A 149 7.22 -5.00 13.85
CA PRO A 149 7.57 -4.52 15.18
C PRO A 149 6.59 -3.42 15.61
N PHE A 150 5.96 -3.57 16.76
CA PHE A 150 4.97 -2.62 17.29
C PHE A 150 5.23 -2.28 18.77
N GLU A 151 5.65 -3.23 19.58
CA GLU A 151 5.97 -3.01 20.98
C GLU A 151 7.22 -2.17 21.14
N GLY A 152 7.20 -1.29 22.15
CA GLY A 152 8.30 -0.37 22.42
C GLY A 152 8.39 0.82 21.47
N ARG A 153 7.51 0.87 20.47
CA ARG A 153 7.43 2.00 19.54
C ARG A 153 6.51 3.09 20.06
N ARG A 154 6.79 4.29 19.60
CA ARG A 154 5.88 5.42 19.75
C ARG A 154 4.75 5.28 18.74
N VAL A 155 3.51 5.28 19.18
CA VAL A 155 2.32 5.11 18.35
C VAL A 155 1.53 6.42 18.31
N ILE A 156 1.18 6.86 17.09
CA ILE A 156 0.31 8.01 16.89
C ILE A 156 -1.11 7.49 16.68
N ILE A 157 -1.97 7.70 17.66
CA ILE A 157 -3.38 7.31 17.61
C ILE A 157 -4.18 8.48 17.05
N VAL A 158 -4.93 8.25 15.96
CA VAL A 158 -5.67 9.28 15.23
C VAL A 158 -7.16 9.00 15.31
N THR A 159 -7.89 9.93 15.91
CA THR A 159 -9.34 9.86 16.09
C THR A 159 -9.99 11.18 15.75
N SER A 160 -11.33 11.26 15.79
CA SER A 160 -12.04 12.53 15.91
C SER A 160 -11.93 13.07 17.35
N PRO A 161 -12.27 14.35 17.60
CA PRO A 161 -12.16 14.95 18.94
C PRO A 161 -13.00 14.27 20.02
N ASP A 162 -14.04 13.54 19.64
CA ASP A 162 -14.89 12.74 20.53
C ASP A 162 -14.35 11.32 20.80
N GLY A 163 -13.16 10.99 20.25
CA GLY A 163 -12.50 9.69 20.46
C GLY A 163 -12.97 8.56 19.53
N PHE A 164 -13.86 8.87 18.58
CA PHE A 164 -14.38 7.92 17.58
C PHE A 164 -13.66 8.04 16.24
N ALA A 165 -14.21 7.38 15.21
CA ALA A 165 -13.65 7.42 13.86
C ALA A 165 -13.60 8.84 13.28
N VAL A 166 -12.54 9.15 12.57
CA VAL A 166 -12.32 10.46 11.95
C VAL A 166 -13.39 10.77 10.90
N GLN A 167 -14.01 11.93 11.01
CA GLN A 167 -15.03 12.42 10.07
C GLN A 167 -14.64 13.77 9.45
N LYS A 168 -14.75 14.85 10.23
CA LYS A 168 -14.54 16.24 9.78
C LYS A 168 -13.26 16.86 10.33
N SER A 169 -12.81 16.38 11.46
CA SER A 169 -11.59 16.81 12.16
C SER A 169 -10.87 15.62 12.73
N ALA A 170 -9.56 15.74 12.91
CA ALA A 170 -8.71 14.70 13.46
C ALA A 170 -7.88 15.26 14.63
N VAL A 171 -7.72 14.43 15.66
CA VAL A 171 -6.84 14.65 16.80
C VAL A 171 -5.85 13.51 16.85
N ALA A 172 -4.61 13.79 17.20
CA ALA A 172 -3.58 12.80 17.40
C ALA A 172 -3.16 12.74 18.87
N THR A 173 -3.03 11.53 19.38
CA THR A 173 -2.46 11.26 20.69
C THR A 173 -1.23 10.38 20.51
N VAL A 174 -0.11 10.76 21.09
CA VAL A 174 1.09 9.93 21.09
C VAL A 174 1.05 9.03 22.32
N ALA A 175 1.34 7.76 22.13
CA ALA A 175 1.32 6.76 23.18
C ALA A 175 2.43 5.72 22.97
N SER A 176 2.90 5.14 24.07
CA SER A 176 3.62 3.87 24.06
C SER A 176 2.64 2.71 24.16
N VAL A 177 2.95 1.59 23.51
CA VAL A 177 2.10 0.39 23.56
C VAL A 177 2.88 -0.78 24.13
N LYS A 178 2.26 -1.45 25.11
CA LYS A 178 2.74 -2.68 25.70
C LYS A 178 1.59 -3.67 25.87
N ASP A 179 1.79 -4.88 25.39
CA ASP A 179 0.77 -5.95 25.42
C ASP A 179 -0.61 -5.51 24.86
N GLY A 180 -0.60 -4.67 23.81
CA GLY A 180 -1.81 -4.13 23.20
C GLY A 180 -2.50 -3.01 23.96
N VAL A 181 -1.92 -2.55 25.08
CA VAL A 181 -2.46 -1.45 25.90
C VAL A 181 -1.66 -0.18 25.62
N SER A 182 -2.37 0.89 25.26
CA SER A 182 -1.75 2.20 25.03
C SER A 182 -1.67 3.01 26.32
N THR A 183 -0.49 3.57 26.59
CA THR A 183 -0.27 4.55 27.67
C THR A 183 0.08 5.88 27.01
N PRO A 184 -0.74 6.94 27.15
CA PRO A 184 -0.42 8.25 26.60
C PRO A 184 0.94 8.74 27.12
N GLU A 185 1.79 9.18 26.21
CA GLU A 185 3.01 9.88 26.58
C GLU A 185 2.70 11.36 26.84
N PRO A 186 3.42 11.98 27.81
CA PRO A 186 3.34 13.43 27.96
C PRO A 186 3.66 14.05 26.61
N THR A 187 2.81 14.94 26.13
CA THR A 187 3.05 15.72 24.93
C THR A 187 4.19 16.70 25.21
N GLU A 188 5.42 16.22 25.09
CA GLU A 188 6.49 17.11 24.66
C GLU A 188 6.07 17.62 23.28
N ASP A 189 6.25 18.89 23.05
CA ASP A 189 5.75 19.57 21.84
C ASP A 189 5.98 18.70 20.60
N MET A 190 4.88 18.36 19.91
CA MET A 190 4.95 17.66 18.62
C MET A 190 5.98 18.41 17.78
N PRO A 191 6.97 17.73 17.18
CA PRO A 191 8.03 18.42 16.46
C PRO A 191 7.43 19.30 15.39
N THR A 192 7.65 20.60 15.49
CA THR A 192 7.18 21.62 14.55
C THR A 192 8.15 21.86 13.42
N THR A 193 9.41 21.44 13.62
CA THR A 193 10.48 21.60 12.64
C THR A 193 11.33 20.34 12.59
N TYR A 194 11.56 19.85 11.39
CA TYR A 194 12.57 18.83 11.16
C TYR A 194 13.93 19.51 10.99
N VAL A 195 14.87 19.16 11.84
CA VAL A 195 16.26 19.56 11.69
C VAL A 195 17.03 18.33 11.20
N ASP A 196 17.35 18.28 9.92
CA ASP A 196 18.28 17.30 9.39
C ASP A 196 19.71 17.70 9.80
N PRO A 197 20.35 16.95 10.70
CA PRO A 197 21.64 17.35 11.25
C PRO A 197 22.80 17.36 10.22
N GLY A 198 22.59 16.88 9.02
CA GLY A 198 23.70 16.78 8.06
C GLY A 198 23.44 17.17 6.62
N LYS A 199 22.21 17.58 6.24
CA LYS A 199 21.84 17.65 4.80
C LYS A 199 21.05 18.88 4.38
N LEU A 200 21.48 20.06 4.79
CA LEU A 200 20.95 21.31 4.21
C LEU A 200 21.21 21.46 2.68
N ASN A 201 21.98 20.57 2.09
CA ASN A 201 22.40 20.64 0.68
C ASN A 201 21.92 19.51 -0.22
N SER A 202 21.06 18.59 0.24
CA SER A 202 20.50 17.59 -0.65
C SER A 202 19.41 18.22 -1.52
N VAL A 203 19.83 18.67 -2.67
CA VAL A 203 18.94 19.06 -3.75
C VAL A 203 17.98 17.91 -4.03
N LEU A 204 16.70 18.18 -3.93
CA LEU A 204 15.57 17.38 -4.38
C LEU A 204 15.84 16.74 -5.73
N SER A 205 16.39 15.56 -5.74
CA SER A 205 16.38 14.74 -6.92
C SER A 205 15.81 13.38 -6.51
N LEU A 206 15.15 12.70 -7.43
CA LEU A 206 14.89 11.27 -7.36
C LEU A 206 16.16 10.43 -7.08
N ARG A 207 17.29 11.08 -6.91
CA ARG A 207 18.61 10.55 -6.57
C ARG A 207 18.94 10.60 -5.08
N SER A 208 18.06 11.10 -4.23
CA SER A 208 18.24 11.05 -2.79
C SER A 208 17.81 9.67 -2.24
N SER A 209 18.19 8.63 -2.95
CA SER A 209 18.17 7.29 -2.35
C SER A 209 19.45 7.14 -1.55
N ARG A 210 19.34 6.88 -0.27
CA ARG A 210 20.43 6.50 0.62
C ARG A 210 20.84 5.03 0.44
N ILE A 211 20.65 4.45 -0.74
CA ILE A 211 20.98 3.06 -1.02
C ILE A 211 22.48 2.92 -1.11
N GLY A 212 23.11 2.53 -0.01
CA GLY A 212 24.48 2.06 0.06
C GLY A 212 24.58 0.54 -0.08
N LEU A 213 25.79 0.04 -0.25
CA LEU A 213 26.04 -1.41 -0.32
C LEU A 213 25.59 -2.12 0.96
N GLU A 214 25.70 -1.48 2.10
CA GLU A 214 25.28 -1.97 3.42
C GLU A 214 23.78 -2.29 3.43
N LEU A 215 22.92 -1.37 2.98
CA LEU A 215 21.47 -1.59 2.87
C LEU A 215 21.08 -2.72 1.89
N ILE A 216 21.93 -2.98 0.88
CA ILE A 216 21.69 -4.07 -0.07
C ILE A 216 22.02 -5.43 0.56
N LEU A 217 22.93 -5.46 1.52
CA LEU A 217 23.41 -6.67 2.18
C LEU A 217 22.65 -7.01 3.46
N ASP A 218 21.92 -6.05 4.03
CA ASP A 218 21.14 -6.25 5.25
C ASP A 218 19.89 -7.10 5.02
N PRO A 219 19.50 -7.95 5.99
CA PRO A 219 18.26 -8.69 5.92
C PRO A 219 17.06 -7.73 5.88
N VAL A 220 16.25 -7.89 4.87
CA VAL A 220 15.09 -7.05 4.57
C VAL A 220 14.05 -7.12 5.68
N SER A 221 13.56 -5.97 6.14
CA SER A 221 12.37 -5.87 7.00
C SER A 221 11.19 -6.64 6.39
N SER A 222 10.44 -7.35 7.21
CA SER A 222 9.29 -8.14 6.78
C SER A 222 8.11 -7.31 6.25
N PHE A 223 8.03 -6.02 6.59
CA PHE A 223 6.91 -5.16 6.22
C PHE A 223 7.19 -4.31 4.98
N ARG A 224 6.44 -4.57 3.93
CA ARG A 224 6.46 -3.81 2.67
C ARG A 224 5.24 -2.88 2.58
N LYS A 225 5.46 -1.59 2.39
CA LYS A 225 4.43 -0.56 2.22
C LYS A 225 3.87 -0.51 0.79
N THR A 226 4.72 -0.76 -0.21
CA THR A 226 4.37 -0.79 -1.62
C THR A 226 3.47 -1.98 -1.94
N LYS A 227 2.33 -1.74 -2.56
CA LYS A 227 1.40 -2.80 -2.98
C LYS A 227 1.76 -3.31 -4.37
N ILE A 228 1.68 -4.63 -4.55
CA ILE A 228 1.94 -5.27 -5.85
C ILE A 228 0.62 -5.61 -6.50
N VAL A 229 0.41 -5.09 -7.70
CA VAL A 229 -0.74 -5.38 -8.55
C VAL A 229 -0.32 -6.39 -9.61
N CYS A 230 -0.97 -7.56 -9.63
CA CYS A 230 -0.68 -8.61 -10.59
C CYS A 230 -1.88 -8.87 -11.49
N THR A 231 -1.66 -8.87 -12.81
CA THR A 231 -2.67 -9.31 -13.75
C THR A 231 -2.80 -10.83 -13.70
N LEU A 232 -4.00 -11.31 -13.45
CA LEU A 232 -4.33 -12.74 -13.56
C LEU A 232 -4.56 -13.10 -15.03
N GLY A 233 -3.86 -14.11 -15.50
CA GLY A 233 -3.94 -14.59 -16.88
C GLY A 233 -3.63 -16.08 -16.98
N PRO A 234 -3.52 -16.63 -18.22
CA PRO A 234 -3.48 -18.08 -18.47
C PRO A 234 -2.41 -18.85 -17.68
N LYS A 235 -1.32 -18.19 -17.32
CA LYS A 235 -0.21 -18.85 -16.59
C LYS A 235 -0.36 -18.86 -15.07
N CYS A 236 -1.31 -18.11 -14.52
CA CYS A 236 -1.46 -17.98 -13.06
C CYS A 236 -2.91 -17.95 -12.56
N TRP A 237 -3.92 -18.10 -13.41
CA TRP A 237 -5.33 -18.03 -13.03
C TRP A 237 -5.93 -19.36 -12.53
N SER A 238 -5.13 -20.43 -12.42
CA SER A 238 -5.53 -21.64 -11.68
C SER A 238 -5.56 -21.34 -10.19
N GLU A 239 -6.32 -22.13 -9.43
CA GLU A 239 -6.43 -21.96 -7.98
C GLU A 239 -5.06 -22.02 -7.28
N ASP A 240 -4.24 -23.03 -7.64
CA ASP A 240 -2.89 -23.17 -7.09
C ASP A 240 -1.96 -22.04 -7.55
N GLY A 241 -2.08 -21.59 -8.80
CA GLY A 241 -1.33 -20.45 -9.31
C GLY A 241 -1.67 -19.15 -8.57
N ILE A 242 -2.95 -18.92 -8.27
CA ILE A 242 -3.37 -17.76 -7.48
C ILE A 242 -2.82 -17.87 -6.05
N LYS A 243 -2.94 -19.02 -5.38
CA LYS A 243 -2.39 -19.23 -4.03
C LYS A 243 -0.88 -18.97 -3.97
N SER A 244 -0.12 -19.44 -4.96
CA SER A 244 1.32 -19.17 -5.01
C SER A 244 1.62 -17.67 -5.14
N LEU A 245 0.84 -16.92 -5.93
CA LEU A 245 0.98 -15.46 -6.02
C LEU A 245 0.62 -14.74 -4.73
N LEU A 246 -0.42 -15.20 -4.01
CA LEU A 246 -0.79 -14.64 -2.70
C LEU A 246 0.36 -14.78 -1.70
N ARG A 247 0.97 -15.96 -1.63
CA ARG A 247 2.15 -16.23 -0.78
C ARG A 247 3.38 -15.44 -1.20
N ALA A 248 3.59 -15.25 -2.51
CA ALA A 248 4.70 -14.49 -3.06
C ALA A 248 4.61 -12.97 -2.80
N GLY A 249 3.44 -12.46 -2.35
CA GLY A 249 3.25 -11.06 -1.97
C GLY A 249 2.34 -10.24 -2.88
N LEU A 250 1.50 -10.89 -3.70
CA LEU A 250 0.41 -10.22 -4.40
C LEU A 250 -0.47 -9.47 -3.40
N GLY A 251 -0.71 -8.19 -3.64
CA GLY A 251 -1.65 -7.38 -2.85
C GLY A 251 -2.98 -7.16 -3.55
N VAL A 252 -2.96 -7.02 -4.88
CA VAL A 252 -4.14 -6.71 -5.69
C VAL A 252 -4.14 -7.55 -6.97
N ALA A 253 -5.20 -8.31 -7.19
CA ALA A 253 -5.44 -9.02 -8.44
C ALA A 253 -6.07 -8.08 -9.46
N ARG A 254 -5.43 -7.90 -10.63
CA ARG A 254 -5.94 -7.09 -11.73
C ARG A 254 -6.59 -7.97 -12.77
N PHE A 255 -7.83 -7.63 -13.12
CA PHE A 255 -8.63 -8.24 -14.17
C PHE A 255 -8.66 -7.29 -15.38
N ASN A 256 -7.96 -7.65 -16.44
CA ASN A 256 -7.83 -6.82 -17.64
C ASN A 256 -8.94 -7.14 -18.65
N PHE A 257 -9.97 -6.31 -18.68
CA PHE A 257 -11.14 -6.46 -19.55
C PHE A 257 -10.88 -6.09 -21.03
N SER A 258 -9.64 -5.76 -21.38
CA SER A 258 -9.24 -5.67 -22.80
C SER A 258 -9.11 -7.05 -23.47
N HIS A 259 -9.10 -8.15 -22.69
CA HIS A 259 -8.98 -9.52 -23.17
C HIS A 259 -9.97 -10.42 -22.45
N GLY A 260 -10.42 -11.47 -23.14
CA GLY A 260 -11.38 -12.43 -22.61
C GLY A 260 -12.83 -11.92 -22.56
N THR A 261 -13.72 -12.76 -22.09
CA THR A 261 -15.14 -12.46 -21.91
C THR A 261 -15.46 -12.13 -20.44
N HIS A 262 -16.65 -11.60 -20.18
CA HIS A 262 -17.10 -11.36 -18.81
C HIS A 262 -17.21 -12.69 -18.03
N GLU A 263 -17.62 -13.76 -18.70
CA GLU A 263 -17.75 -15.10 -18.15
C GLU A 263 -16.39 -15.66 -17.73
N ASP A 264 -15.35 -15.46 -18.54
CA ASP A 264 -13.97 -15.87 -18.21
C ASP A 264 -13.48 -15.14 -16.96
N HIS A 265 -13.68 -13.83 -16.92
CA HIS A 265 -13.29 -13.00 -15.76
C HIS A 265 -14.06 -13.38 -14.51
N GLN A 266 -15.35 -13.71 -14.61
CA GLN A 266 -16.14 -14.16 -13.47
C GLN A 266 -15.59 -15.47 -12.90
N GLN A 267 -15.26 -16.44 -13.75
CA GLN A 267 -14.65 -17.70 -13.30
C GLN A 267 -13.31 -17.48 -12.59
N VAL A 268 -12.46 -16.59 -13.10
CA VAL A 268 -11.18 -16.26 -12.46
C VAL A 268 -11.40 -15.54 -11.14
N LEU A 269 -12.38 -14.64 -11.04
CA LEU A 269 -12.74 -13.95 -9.81
C LEU A 269 -13.23 -14.92 -8.74
N ASP A 270 -14.05 -15.90 -9.12
CA ASP A 270 -14.56 -16.93 -8.17
C ASP A 270 -13.42 -17.80 -7.64
N ARG A 271 -12.48 -18.21 -8.51
CA ARG A 271 -11.24 -18.91 -8.08
C ARG A 271 -10.38 -18.03 -7.17
N PHE A 272 -10.24 -16.75 -7.48
CA PHE A 272 -9.47 -15.81 -6.67
C PHE A 272 -10.08 -15.67 -5.27
N ARG A 273 -11.39 -15.47 -5.16
CA ARG A 273 -12.09 -15.37 -3.88
C ARG A 273 -11.93 -16.63 -3.03
N LYS A 274 -12.11 -17.79 -3.67
CA LYS A 274 -11.92 -19.09 -3.02
C LYS A 274 -10.48 -19.27 -2.54
N ALA A 275 -9.49 -18.94 -3.39
CA ALA A 275 -8.08 -19.03 -3.03
C ALA A 275 -7.72 -18.08 -1.88
N CYS A 276 -8.29 -16.86 -1.84
CA CYS A 276 -8.11 -15.93 -0.73
C CYS A 276 -8.66 -16.47 0.59
N GLU A 277 -9.85 -17.09 0.56
CA GLU A 277 -10.46 -17.71 1.74
C GLU A 277 -9.62 -18.87 2.27
N GLU A 278 -9.28 -19.82 1.40
CA GLU A 278 -8.50 -21.00 1.76
C GLU A 278 -7.08 -20.64 2.23
N GLU A 279 -6.43 -19.68 1.57
CA GLU A 279 -5.10 -19.23 1.97
C GLU A 279 -5.14 -18.43 3.29
N GLY A 280 -6.18 -17.62 3.50
CA GLY A 280 -6.43 -16.94 4.77
C GLY A 280 -6.58 -17.93 5.93
N GLU A 281 -7.38 -18.98 5.75
CA GLU A 281 -7.54 -20.04 6.75
C GLU A 281 -6.25 -20.85 6.98
N ALA A 282 -5.48 -21.11 5.91
CA ALA A 282 -4.20 -21.78 6.02
C ALA A 282 -3.19 -20.96 6.84
N MET A 283 -3.09 -19.66 6.58
CA MET A 283 -2.23 -18.74 7.31
C MET A 283 -2.64 -18.60 8.78
N LYS A 284 -3.96 -18.53 9.07
CA LYS A 284 -4.47 -18.55 10.45
C LYS A 284 -3.99 -19.79 11.21
N LYS A 285 -4.13 -20.94 10.58
CA LYS A 285 -3.73 -22.23 11.18
C LYS A 285 -2.22 -22.33 11.36
N GLU A 286 -1.44 -21.85 10.39
CA GLU A 286 0.02 -21.89 10.41
C GLU A 286 0.60 -20.97 11.48
N LYS A 287 0.09 -19.74 11.57
CA LYS A 287 0.56 -18.73 12.53
C LYS A 287 -0.09 -18.81 13.91
N GLY A 288 -1.14 -19.62 14.08
CA GLY A 288 -1.88 -19.76 15.34
C GLY A 288 -2.62 -18.49 15.77
N LEU A 289 -2.90 -17.60 14.83
CA LEU A 289 -3.47 -16.27 15.05
C LEU A 289 -4.74 -16.10 14.22
N ASP A 290 -5.62 -15.18 14.64
CA ASP A 290 -6.82 -14.83 13.84
C ASP A 290 -6.44 -13.90 12.68
N TYR A 291 -5.71 -14.48 11.71
CA TYR A 291 -5.14 -13.78 10.58
C TYR A 291 -6.21 -13.41 9.55
N ASN A 292 -6.57 -12.14 9.52
CA ASN A 292 -7.48 -11.57 8.52
C ASN A 292 -6.68 -10.84 7.44
N HIS A 293 -6.22 -11.59 6.43
CA HIS A 293 -5.58 -10.98 5.28
C HIS A 293 -6.63 -10.63 4.23
N HIS A 294 -6.66 -9.36 3.85
CA HIS A 294 -7.56 -8.88 2.81
C HIS A 294 -6.77 -8.59 1.54
N TRP A 295 -7.06 -9.32 0.47
CA TRP A 295 -6.51 -9.06 -0.87
C TRP A 295 -7.50 -8.24 -1.69
N GLY A 296 -6.99 -7.29 -2.49
CA GLY A 296 -7.81 -6.42 -3.32
C GLY A 296 -8.06 -7.00 -4.71
N CYS A 297 -9.13 -6.53 -5.35
CA CYS A 297 -9.41 -6.73 -6.77
C CYS A 297 -9.40 -5.39 -7.49
N LEU A 298 -8.83 -5.35 -8.69
CA LEU A 298 -8.85 -4.20 -9.59
C LEU A 298 -9.45 -4.63 -10.92
N LEU A 299 -10.57 -4.03 -11.28
CA LEU A 299 -11.16 -4.16 -12.59
C LEU A 299 -10.57 -3.05 -13.46
N ASP A 300 -9.86 -3.46 -14.54
CA ASP A 300 -9.31 -2.56 -15.53
C ASP A 300 -10.19 -2.60 -16.77
N THR A 301 -10.99 -1.56 -16.94
CA THR A 301 -11.96 -1.45 -18.03
C THR A 301 -11.26 -1.16 -19.34
N LYS A 302 -11.82 -1.66 -20.45
CA LYS A 302 -11.32 -1.36 -21.78
C LYS A 302 -11.36 0.15 -22.10
N GLY A 303 -12.38 0.86 -21.61
CA GLY A 303 -12.54 2.29 -21.83
C GLY A 303 -12.76 2.68 -23.29
N PRO A 304 -12.86 3.99 -23.60
CA PRO A 304 -12.85 4.50 -24.96
C PRO A 304 -11.42 4.47 -25.51
N GLU A 305 -11.22 3.76 -26.61
CA GLU A 305 -9.91 3.57 -27.23
C GLU A 305 -9.91 4.02 -28.69
N ILE A 306 -8.78 4.59 -29.14
CA ILE A 306 -8.41 4.63 -30.56
C ILE A 306 -7.52 3.40 -30.78
N ARG A 307 -8.03 2.42 -31.50
CA ARG A 307 -7.37 1.12 -31.63
C ARG A 307 -7.42 0.64 -33.08
N THR A 308 -6.43 -0.13 -33.49
CA THR A 308 -6.46 -0.84 -34.76
C THR A 308 -7.59 -1.87 -34.77
N ALA A 309 -8.25 -2.01 -35.89
CA ALA A 309 -9.16 -3.14 -36.14
C ALA A 309 -8.40 -4.48 -36.06
N MET A 310 -9.15 -5.57 -35.93
CA MET A 310 -8.57 -6.91 -36.01
C MET A 310 -7.93 -7.15 -37.37
N LEU A 311 -6.88 -7.90 -37.40
CA LEU A 311 -6.23 -8.33 -38.61
C LEU A 311 -7.13 -9.35 -39.33
N ARG A 312 -7.04 -9.37 -40.66
CA ARG A 312 -7.81 -10.34 -41.49
C ARG A 312 -7.48 -11.76 -41.01
N ASP A 313 -8.51 -12.56 -40.83
CA ASP A 313 -8.44 -13.94 -40.37
C ASP A 313 -7.76 -14.12 -38.99
N HIS A 314 -7.65 -13.03 -38.22
CA HIS A 314 -6.96 -12.98 -36.92
C HIS A 314 -5.48 -13.43 -36.94
N GLU A 315 -4.87 -13.47 -38.13
CA GLU A 315 -3.48 -13.88 -38.28
C GLU A 315 -2.52 -12.70 -38.20
N ALA A 316 -1.35 -12.96 -37.62
CA ALA A 316 -0.27 -11.97 -37.51
C ALA A 316 0.31 -11.67 -38.91
N ILE A 317 0.50 -10.38 -39.23
CA ILE A 317 1.16 -9.94 -40.46
C ILE A 317 2.60 -9.49 -40.16
N MET A 318 3.50 -9.74 -41.09
CA MET A 318 4.85 -9.22 -41.03
C MET A 318 4.90 -7.80 -41.56
N LEU A 319 5.42 -6.88 -40.75
CA LEU A 319 5.72 -5.51 -41.15
C LEU A 319 7.22 -5.35 -41.36
N GLU A 320 7.64 -4.91 -42.54
CA GLU A 320 9.04 -4.68 -42.84
C GLU A 320 9.47 -3.24 -42.44
N ALA A 321 10.72 -3.07 -42.06
CA ALA A 321 11.25 -1.76 -41.75
C ALA A 321 11.14 -0.81 -42.97
N ASN A 322 10.62 0.40 -42.74
CA ASN A 322 10.37 1.43 -43.76
C ASN A 322 9.27 1.09 -44.79
N GLN A 323 8.48 0.05 -44.58
CA GLN A 323 7.33 -0.24 -45.38
C GLN A 323 6.27 0.86 -45.19
N PRO A 324 5.75 1.48 -46.27
CA PRO A 324 4.65 2.45 -46.12
C PRO A 324 3.36 1.73 -45.67
N ILE A 325 2.72 2.28 -44.65
CA ILE A 325 1.46 1.77 -44.09
C ILE A 325 0.42 2.86 -44.22
N THR A 326 -0.76 2.51 -44.73
CA THR A 326 -1.92 3.39 -44.72
C THR A 326 -2.78 3.07 -43.49
N ILE A 327 -3.08 4.08 -42.71
CA ILE A 327 -4.00 3.99 -41.54
C ILE A 327 -5.26 4.74 -41.93
N GLU A 328 -6.39 4.05 -41.95
CA GLU A 328 -7.69 4.60 -42.30
C GLU A 328 -8.66 4.46 -41.14
N ALA A 329 -9.43 5.51 -40.84
CA ALA A 329 -10.51 5.45 -39.88
C ALA A 329 -11.73 4.76 -40.49
N VAL A 330 -12.07 3.58 -40.00
CA VAL A 330 -13.16 2.76 -40.60
C VAL A 330 -14.49 2.92 -39.86
N GLY A 331 -14.50 3.55 -38.67
CA GLY A 331 -15.71 3.75 -37.86
C GLY A 331 -16.50 2.45 -37.67
N ASP A 332 -17.80 2.49 -37.92
CA ASP A 332 -18.71 1.33 -37.79
C ASP A 332 -18.48 0.21 -38.82
N LYS A 333 -17.57 0.41 -39.78
CA LYS A 333 -17.16 -0.64 -40.73
C LYS A 333 -16.06 -1.55 -40.15
N TYR A 334 -15.75 -1.38 -38.88
CA TYR A 334 -14.90 -2.28 -38.14
C TYR A 334 -15.47 -3.71 -38.21
N VAL A 335 -14.71 -4.61 -38.76
CA VAL A 335 -15.06 -6.04 -38.84
C VAL A 335 -14.22 -6.79 -37.83
N GLU A 336 -14.91 -7.54 -36.98
CA GLU A 336 -14.27 -8.44 -36.03
C GLU A 336 -13.56 -9.60 -36.74
#